data_fb443f8ce287d23a15c5e8f4b762b32a
#
_entry.id   fb443f8ce287d23a15c5e8f4b762b32a
#
_cell.length_a   1.000
_cell.length_b   1.000
_cell.length_c   1.000
_cell.angle_alpha   90.00
_cell.angle_beta   90.00
_cell.angle_gamma   90.00
#
_symmetry.space_group_name_H-M   'P 1'
#
loop_
_entity.id
_entity.type
_entity.pdbx_description
1 polymer ?
#
loop_
_entity_poly.entity_id
_entity_poly.type
_entity_poly.pdbx_seq_one_letter_code
_entity_poly.pdbx_strand_id
1 'polypeptide(L)'
;GVIKRLKRKFNLNDNYIELTDVFEFNDDSKHDITERFVSVIKPKITDGKVTIGSMVIECDETPILGSEHLQNHAAEDDVLYFVDYKSNTTFKIKFIMQ
;
A
#
# COMPACT_ATOMS: atom_id res chain seq x y z
N GLY A 1 -15.92 -13.33 5.81
CA GLY A 1 -14.79 -13.18 6.69
C GLY A 1 -14.95 -11.89 7.44
N VAL A 2 -14.73 -11.95 8.69
CA VAL A 2 -15.02 -10.80 9.52
C VAL A 2 -13.75 -10.42 10.29
N ILE A 3 -13.31 -9.19 10.08
CA ILE A 3 -12.19 -8.64 10.84
C ILE A 3 -12.72 -8.29 12.22
N LYS A 4 -12.16 -8.94 13.26
CA LYS A 4 -12.49 -8.64 14.63
C LYS A 4 -11.83 -7.35 15.09
N ARG A 5 -10.58 -7.13 14.67
CA ARG A 5 -9.80 -5.97 15.07
C ARG A 5 -8.70 -5.69 14.05
N LEU A 6 -8.48 -4.42 13.78
CA LEU A 6 -7.31 -3.93 13.07
C LEU A 6 -6.52 -3.04 14.03
N LYS A 7 -5.25 -3.38 14.23
CA LYS A 7 -4.31 -2.53 14.96
C LYS A 7 -3.34 -1.94 13.96
N ARG A 8 -3.27 -0.63 13.89
CA ARG A 8 -2.37 0.09 12.99
C ARG A 8 -1.40 0.92 13.81
N LYS A 9 -0.13 0.79 13.48
CA LYS A 9 0.93 1.51 14.17
C LYS A 9 1.83 2.19 13.15
N PHE A 10 2.11 3.47 13.39
CA PHE A 10 3.07 4.23 12.60
C PHE A 10 4.32 4.49 13.44
N ASN A 11 5.49 4.25 12.85
CA ASN A 11 6.76 4.67 13.40
C ASN A 11 7.32 5.76 12.50
N LEU A 12 7.50 6.96 13.07
CA LEU A 12 8.00 8.11 12.35
C LEU A 12 9.48 8.29 12.63
N ASN A 13 10.27 8.39 11.58
CA ASN A 13 11.70 8.68 11.64
C ASN A 13 12.01 9.88 10.76
N ASP A 14 13.24 10.38 10.82
CA ASP A 14 13.59 11.62 10.12
C ASP A 14 13.39 11.53 8.62
N ASN A 15 13.63 10.35 8.02
CA ASN A 15 13.57 10.19 6.58
C ASN A 15 12.67 9.05 6.13
N TYR A 16 11.97 8.39 7.04
CA TYR A 16 11.01 7.36 6.63
C TYR A 16 9.86 7.23 7.62
N ILE A 17 8.78 6.64 7.12
CA ILE A 17 7.61 6.27 7.91
C ILE A 17 7.40 4.77 7.75
N GLU A 18 7.29 4.06 8.85
CA GLU A 18 6.96 2.64 8.83
C GLU A 18 5.54 2.42 9.33
N LEU A 19 4.75 1.71 8.53
CA LEU A 19 3.38 1.34 8.88
C LEU A 19 3.33 -0.15 9.18
N THR A 20 2.74 -0.52 10.30
CA THR A 20 2.48 -1.92 10.66
C THR A 20 0.99 -2.08 10.91
N ASP A 21 0.35 -2.99 10.18
CA ASP A 21 -1.05 -3.36 10.39
C ASP A 21 -1.11 -4.80 10.89
N VAL A 22 -1.87 -5.02 11.96
CA VAL A 22 -2.13 -6.34 12.49
C VAL A 22 -3.64 -6.58 12.47
N PHE A 23 -4.06 -7.65 11.81
CA PHE A 23 -5.46 -8.01 11.67
C PHE A 23 -5.78 -9.20 12.57
N GLU A 24 -6.85 -9.07 13.34
CA GLU A 24 -7.41 -10.17 14.13
C GLU A 24 -8.76 -10.56 13.53
N PHE A 25 -8.99 -11.86 13.36
CA PHE A 25 -10.22 -12.38 12.78
C PHE A 25 -11.01 -13.17 13.83
N ASN A 26 -12.33 -13.31 13.58
CA ASN A 26 -13.21 -14.04 14.49
C ASN A 26 -13.06 -15.55 14.39
N ASP A 27 -12.34 -16.04 13.40
CA ASP A 27 -12.11 -17.47 13.20
C ASP A 27 -10.63 -17.76 13.02
N ASP A 28 -10.27 -19.04 12.95
CA ASP A 28 -8.89 -19.48 12.78
C ASP A 28 -8.51 -19.69 11.32
N SER A 29 -9.38 -19.33 10.38
CA SER A 29 -9.13 -19.47 8.95
C SER A 29 -8.08 -18.47 8.49
N LYS A 30 -7.34 -18.83 7.44
CA LYS A 30 -6.47 -17.87 6.77
C LYS A 30 -7.30 -16.92 5.94
N HIS A 31 -6.98 -15.65 6.02
CA HIS A 31 -7.64 -14.61 5.26
C HIS A 31 -6.64 -13.91 4.35
N ASP A 32 -7.07 -13.65 3.12
CA ASP A 32 -6.30 -12.85 2.18
C ASP A 32 -6.74 -11.40 2.29
N ILE A 33 -5.79 -10.54 2.56
CA ILE A 33 -6.02 -9.10 2.71
C ILE A 33 -5.24 -8.39 1.63
N THR A 34 -5.86 -7.40 1.01
CA THR A 34 -5.18 -6.51 0.07
C THR A 34 -5.05 -5.14 0.72
N GLU A 35 -3.80 -4.69 0.87
CA GLU A 35 -3.50 -3.33 1.27
C GLU A 35 -3.29 -2.51 0.03
N ARG A 36 -4.11 -1.48 -0.17
CA ARG A 36 -4.06 -0.63 -1.36
C ARG A 36 -3.64 0.77 -1.00
N PHE A 37 -2.64 1.26 -1.71
CA PHE A 37 -2.17 2.64 -1.62
C PHE A 37 -2.49 3.35 -2.93
N VAL A 38 -3.00 4.57 -2.83
CA VAL A 38 -3.47 5.34 -3.97
C VAL A 38 -2.54 6.53 -4.18
N SER A 39 -2.17 6.77 -5.44
CA SER A 39 -1.29 7.88 -5.81
C SER A 39 -1.80 8.57 -7.06
N VAL A 40 -1.60 9.88 -7.14
CA VAL A 40 -1.82 10.64 -8.38
C VAL A 40 -0.56 10.63 -9.26
N ILE A 41 0.57 10.22 -8.69
CA ILE A 41 1.84 10.08 -9.42
C ILE A 41 1.99 8.63 -9.83
N LYS A 42 2.38 8.40 -11.08
CA LYS A 42 2.54 7.04 -11.59
C LYS A 42 3.68 6.32 -10.89
N PRO A 43 3.42 5.19 -10.22
CA PRO A 43 4.46 4.40 -9.58
C PRO A 43 5.34 3.70 -10.61
N LYS A 44 6.59 3.47 -10.23
CA LYS A 44 7.55 2.69 -11.01
C LYS A 44 8.16 1.61 -10.14
N ILE A 45 8.51 0.48 -10.73
CA ILE A 45 9.24 -0.57 -10.03
C ILE A 45 10.68 -0.55 -10.49
N THR A 46 11.60 -0.38 -9.55
CA THR A 46 13.04 -0.36 -9.80
C THR A 46 13.71 -1.24 -8.75
N ASP A 47 14.44 -2.26 -9.19
CA ASP A 47 15.14 -3.21 -8.32
C ASP A 47 14.21 -3.84 -7.25
N GLY A 48 12.98 -4.17 -7.65
CA GLY A 48 12.01 -4.79 -6.77
C GLY A 48 11.32 -3.84 -5.80
N LYS A 49 11.64 -2.55 -5.85
CA LYS A 49 11.01 -1.52 -5.00
C LYS A 49 10.15 -0.60 -5.82
N VAL A 50 9.08 -0.11 -5.20
CA VAL A 50 8.19 0.86 -5.83
C VAL A 50 8.71 2.27 -5.54
N THR A 51 8.76 3.09 -6.59
CA THR A 51 9.15 4.49 -6.48
C THR A 51 7.97 5.35 -6.92
N ILE A 52 7.59 6.33 -6.10
CA ILE A 52 6.56 7.31 -6.41
C ILE A 52 7.17 8.69 -6.20
N GLY A 53 7.50 9.38 -7.32
CA GLY A 53 8.24 10.64 -7.23
C GLY A 53 9.58 10.42 -6.54
N SER A 54 9.82 11.14 -5.46
CA SER A 54 11.05 11.00 -4.66
C SER A 54 10.91 10.02 -3.50
N MET A 55 9.76 9.35 -3.38
CA MET A 55 9.51 8.39 -2.31
C MET A 55 9.76 6.97 -2.78
N VAL A 56 10.46 6.18 -1.96
CA VAL A 56 10.68 4.75 -2.20
C VAL A 56 9.89 3.96 -1.20
N ILE A 57 9.17 2.94 -1.70
CA ILE A 57 8.40 2.04 -0.85
C ILE A 57 9.14 0.72 -0.72
N GLU A 58 9.39 0.29 0.51
CA GLU A 58 9.96 -1.02 0.81
C GLU A 58 8.94 -1.89 1.50
N CYS A 59 8.72 -3.08 0.97
CA CYS A 59 7.81 -4.07 1.52
C CYS A 59 8.29 -5.46 1.14
N ASP A 60 8.13 -6.42 2.05
CA ASP A 60 8.51 -7.82 1.77
C ASP A 60 7.56 -8.49 0.78
N GLU A 61 6.36 -7.95 0.63
CA GLU A 61 5.39 -8.48 -0.31
C GLU A 61 5.61 -7.91 -1.71
N THR A 62 5.19 -8.64 -2.72
CA THR A 62 5.31 -8.21 -4.11
C THR A 62 4.24 -7.18 -4.44
N PRO A 63 4.63 -6.00 -4.95
CA PRO A 63 3.65 -4.99 -5.35
C PRO A 63 2.92 -5.37 -6.63
N ILE A 64 1.64 -5.03 -6.68
CA ILE A 64 0.82 -5.15 -7.89
C ILE A 64 0.36 -3.75 -8.25
N LEU A 65 0.75 -3.26 -9.42
CA LEU A 65 0.42 -1.91 -9.87
C LEU A 65 -0.87 -1.93 -10.68
N GLY A 66 -1.69 -0.90 -10.47
CA GLY A 66 -2.92 -0.72 -11.22
C GLY A 66 -3.22 0.75 -11.40
N SER A 67 -4.25 1.02 -12.17
CA SER A 67 -4.69 2.39 -12.42
C SER A 67 -6.17 2.43 -12.75
N GLU A 68 -6.78 3.59 -12.53
CA GLU A 68 -8.18 3.83 -12.84
C GLU A 68 -8.31 5.26 -13.34
N HIS A 69 -9.02 5.43 -14.48
CA HIS A 69 -9.37 6.75 -14.96
C HIS A 69 -10.50 7.33 -14.14
N LEU A 70 -10.34 8.56 -13.71
CA LEU A 70 -11.39 9.28 -13.00
C LEU A 70 -12.45 9.71 -13.99
N GLN A 71 -13.69 9.27 -13.75
CA GLN A 71 -14.82 9.64 -14.58
C GLN A 71 -15.37 10.99 -14.13
N ASN A 72 -16.02 11.69 -15.05
CA ASN A 72 -16.69 12.96 -14.79
C ASN A 72 -15.73 14.13 -14.46
N HIS A 73 -14.47 13.99 -14.81
CA HIS A 73 -13.50 15.06 -14.70
C HIS A 73 -13.29 15.71 -16.05
N ALA A 74 -13.03 17.01 -16.05
CA ALA A 74 -12.80 17.76 -17.27
C ALA A 74 -11.49 17.40 -17.95
N ALA A 75 -10.49 16.94 -17.19
CA ALA A 75 -9.20 16.54 -17.72
C ALA A 75 -9.23 15.06 -18.09
N GLU A 76 -8.90 14.75 -19.35
CA GLU A 76 -8.87 13.36 -19.83
C GLU A 76 -7.75 12.55 -19.20
N ASP A 77 -6.74 13.23 -18.65
CA ASP A 77 -5.54 12.60 -18.10
C ASP A 77 -5.65 12.32 -16.58
N ASP A 78 -6.82 12.53 -15.99
CA ASP A 78 -6.99 12.26 -14.57
C ASP A 78 -7.01 10.76 -14.32
N VAL A 79 -5.92 10.25 -13.79
CA VAL A 79 -5.73 8.84 -13.49
C VAL A 79 -5.30 8.69 -12.05
N LEU A 80 -5.94 7.75 -11.33
CA LEU A 80 -5.44 7.29 -10.05
C LEU A 80 -4.65 6.02 -10.25
N TYR A 81 -3.53 5.93 -9.56
CA TYR A 81 -2.67 4.75 -9.59
C TYR A 81 -2.76 4.02 -8.27
N PHE A 82 -2.66 2.71 -8.34
CA PHE A 82 -2.75 1.85 -7.17
C PHE A 82 -1.48 1.05 -7.01
N VAL A 83 -1.06 0.88 -5.77
CA VAL A 83 -0.03 -0.09 -5.40
C VAL A 83 -0.69 -1.01 -4.39
N ASP A 84 -0.88 -2.26 -4.78
CA ASP A 84 -1.55 -3.26 -3.96
C ASP A 84 -0.54 -4.27 -3.46
N TYR A 85 -0.68 -4.63 -2.18
CA TYR A 85 0.12 -5.70 -1.57
C TYR A 85 -0.83 -6.68 -0.92
N LYS A 86 -0.56 -7.97 -1.10
CA LYS A 86 -1.30 -9.01 -0.40
C LYS A 86 -0.67 -9.29 0.94
N SER A 87 -1.50 -9.50 1.93
CA SER A 87 -1.06 -9.73 3.30
C SER A 87 -1.93 -10.79 3.95
N ASN A 88 -1.45 -11.30 5.07
CA ASN A 88 -2.21 -12.21 5.93
C ASN A 88 -2.64 -11.49 7.21
N THR A 89 -2.02 -11.83 8.34
CA THR A 89 -2.39 -11.23 9.62
C THR A 89 -1.55 -10.02 10.00
N THR A 90 -0.33 -9.95 9.48
CA THR A 90 0.57 -8.82 9.76
C THR A 90 1.14 -8.28 8.48
N PHE A 91 1.09 -6.98 8.33
CA PHE A 91 1.61 -6.29 7.16
C PHE A 91 2.52 -5.16 7.60
N LYS A 92 3.73 -5.09 7.03
CA LYS A 92 4.69 -4.01 7.26
C LYS A 92 5.11 -3.38 5.96
N ILE A 93 5.15 -2.07 5.95
CA ILE A 93 5.60 -1.30 4.79
C ILE A 93 6.35 -0.06 5.26
N LYS A 94 7.36 0.32 4.49
CA LYS A 94 8.18 1.47 4.80
C LYS A 94 8.15 2.45 3.63
N PHE A 95 7.87 3.71 3.94
CA PHE A 95 7.90 4.81 2.97
C PHE A 95 9.13 5.66 3.26
N ILE A 96 10.06 5.71 2.32
CA ILE A 96 11.34 6.40 2.48
C ILE A 96 11.35 7.64 1.62
N MET A 97 11.57 8.78 2.23
CA MET A 97 11.70 10.05 1.53
C MET A 97 13.17 10.26 1.12
N GLN A 98 13.35 10.65 -0.11
CA GLN A 98 14.68 10.91 -0.64
C GLN A 98 14.85 12.37 -1.03
#